data_3680327d9e6d50810f4f48a9c3716042
#
_entry.id   3680327d9e6d50810f4f48a9c3716042
#
_cell.length_a   1.000
_cell.length_b   1.000
_cell.length_c   1.000
_cell.angle_alpha   90.00
_cell.angle_beta   90.00
_cell.angle_gamma   90.00
#
_symmetry.space_group_name_H-M   'P 1'
#
loop_
_entity.id
_entity.type
_entity.pdbx_description
1 polymer ?
#
loop_
_entity_poly.entity_id
_entity_poly.type
_entity_poly.pdbx_seq_one_letter_code
_entity_poly.pdbx_strand_id
1 'polypeptide(L)'
;MFCRTPTAFLNFHSSKAHRVLYAFFRSGTMALSTPVPPASLLEEMVVPSRQLFGPGPSNMADTIADAQHRNLLGHLHPEFIKIMADTRLGLQYVFKTKNSYTFAVSGTGHSGMECALVNLLERGDRFLVVEIGLWGKRAADLAIRMGIDVNIVAAPHGEAIEEYKPQVVFVCHGESSTGVVQPLDGIGEICHQTGALLLVDTVASLGGARFDADALGVDCVYSATQKVLNAPPGLAPISFSDRAIEKIRNRKTRVASFYFDALELGNYWGCDAEIKRYHHTAPISTVYALRTALAIVAKEGIDASIDRHYQNAQLIYKLLEANSLEPFVEKEEWRLPCLTTVKVPAGVDWKEVADDLMAEGVEIAGGLGPTVGKIWRIGTFGLNSDKTKIEQVISLLARAVKKRCNL
;
A
#
# COMPACT_ATOMS: atom_id res chain seq x y z
N MET A 1 15.18 -53.85 28.74
CA MET A 1 13.75 -54.22 28.49
C MET A 1 13.32 -53.49 27.22
N PHE A 2 13.36 -54.21 26.07
CA PHE A 2 13.11 -53.63 24.76
C PHE A 2 11.62 -53.64 24.47
N CYS A 3 11.06 -52.46 24.13
CA CYS A 3 9.69 -52.37 23.61
C CYS A 3 9.76 -52.10 22.10
N ARG A 4 9.32 -53.06 21.29
CA ARG A 4 9.24 -53.00 19.83
C ARG A 4 7.90 -52.37 19.46
N THR A 5 7.95 -51.30 18.64
CA THR A 5 6.77 -50.81 17.89
C THR A 5 6.63 -51.56 16.57
N PRO A 6 5.44 -51.92 16.13
CA PRO A 6 5.26 -52.61 14.84
C PRO A 6 5.11 -51.60 13.71
N THR A 7 5.98 -51.75 12.71
CA THR A 7 5.88 -51.10 11.40
C THR A 7 4.75 -51.70 10.58
N ALA A 8 3.66 -50.97 10.36
CA ALA A 8 2.61 -51.39 9.45
C ALA A 8 3.06 -51.10 8.01
N PHE A 9 3.42 -52.15 7.28
CA PHE A 9 3.56 -52.11 5.82
C PHE A 9 2.18 -52.09 5.18
N LEU A 10 1.81 -50.99 4.56
CA LEU A 10 0.65 -50.92 3.66
C LEU A 10 0.98 -51.62 2.34
N ASN A 11 0.48 -52.82 2.17
CA ASN A 11 0.49 -53.51 0.88
C ASN A 11 -0.49 -52.84 -0.06
N PHE A 12 0.00 -52.09 -1.02
CA PHE A 12 -0.79 -51.62 -2.15
C PHE A 12 -0.99 -52.73 -3.15
N HIS A 13 -2.18 -53.33 -3.14
CA HIS A 13 -2.62 -54.21 -4.20
C HIS A 13 -2.72 -53.41 -5.52
N SER A 14 -2.03 -53.90 -6.54
CA SER A 14 -2.01 -53.34 -7.89
C SER A 14 -3.42 -53.31 -8.46
N SER A 15 -4.09 -52.19 -8.44
CA SER A 15 -5.36 -51.99 -9.11
C SER A 15 -5.14 -51.71 -10.62
N LYS A 16 -6.12 -52.11 -11.43
CA LYS A 16 -6.13 -51.90 -12.89
C LYS A 16 -5.83 -50.46 -13.36
N ALA A 17 -5.91 -49.47 -12.47
CA ALA A 17 -5.58 -48.07 -12.71
C ALA A 17 -4.10 -47.84 -13.08
N HIS A 18 -3.16 -48.58 -12.53
CA HIS A 18 -1.74 -48.46 -12.87
C HIS A 18 -1.41 -48.91 -14.31
N ARG A 19 -2.18 -49.85 -14.86
CA ARG A 19 -1.98 -50.32 -16.26
C ARG A 19 -2.51 -49.32 -17.29
N VAL A 20 -3.52 -48.55 -16.94
CA VAL A 20 -4.10 -47.55 -17.85
C VAL A 20 -3.15 -46.32 -17.96
N LEU A 21 -2.51 -45.87 -16.90
CA LEU A 21 -1.53 -44.78 -16.97
C LEU A 21 -0.28 -45.13 -17.80
N TYR A 22 0.23 -46.39 -17.71
CA TYR A 22 1.39 -46.83 -18.50
C TYR A 22 1.09 -47.02 -19.98
N ALA A 23 -0.17 -47.32 -20.36
CA ALA A 23 -0.59 -47.48 -21.76
C ALA A 23 -0.71 -46.12 -22.47
N PHE A 24 -1.02 -45.02 -21.77
CA PHE A 24 -1.07 -43.67 -22.34
C PHE A 24 0.31 -43.10 -22.65
N PHE A 25 1.38 -43.61 -22.03
CA PHE A 25 2.75 -43.14 -22.31
C PHE A 25 3.41 -43.86 -23.51
N ARG A 26 2.79 -44.85 -24.14
CA ARG A 26 3.37 -45.63 -25.25
C ARG A 26 2.79 -45.37 -26.64
N SER A 27 1.79 -44.52 -26.79
CA SER A 27 1.22 -44.22 -28.10
C SER A 27 1.39 -42.74 -28.44
N GLY A 28 2.41 -42.46 -29.21
CA GLY A 28 2.60 -41.17 -29.87
C GLY A 28 3.62 -40.29 -29.16
N THR A 29 4.85 -40.34 -29.58
CA THR A 29 5.75 -39.19 -29.49
C THR A 29 5.13 -38.06 -30.29
N MET A 30 4.17 -37.32 -29.71
CA MET A 30 3.95 -35.96 -30.19
C MET A 30 5.29 -35.25 -30.02
N ALA A 31 5.96 -35.01 -31.13
CA ALA A 31 7.08 -34.09 -31.15
C ALA A 31 6.52 -32.76 -30.63
N LEU A 32 6.74 -32.46 -29.35
CA LEU A 32 6.46 -31.15 -28.77
C LEU A 32 7.34 -30.19 -29.59
N SER A 33 6.75 -29.45 -30.51
CA SER A 33 7.46 -28.39 -31.20
C SER A 33 8.00 -27.46 -30.11
N THR A 34 9.33 -27.32 -30.03
CA THR A 34 9.94 -26.35 -29.14
C THR A 34 9.37 -24.98 -29.48
N PRO A 35 8.66 -24.31 -28.55
CA PRO A 35 8.09 -23.00 -28.84
C PRO A 35 9.21 -22.03 -29.18
N VAL A 36 9.04 -21.28 -30.26
CA VAL A 36 9.97 -20.20 -30.63
C VAL A 36 9.81 -19.09 -29.60
N PRO A 37 10.91 -18.62 -28.97
CA PRO A 37 10.81 -17.53 -28.01
C PRO A 37 10.30 -16.25 -28.70
N PRO A 38 9.48 -15.40 -28.01
CA PRO A 38 9.07 -14.11 -28.54
C PRO A 38 10.30 -13.26 -28.89
N ALA A 39 10.35 -12.69 -30.09
CA ALA A 39 11.49 -11.89 -30.56
C ALA A 39 11.80 -10.71 -29.62
N SER A 40 10.77 -10.08 -29.06
CA SER A 40 10.90 -8.96 -28.11
C SER A 40 11.64 -9.31 -26.81
N LEU A 41 11.71 -10.60 -26.42
CA LEU A 41 12.48 -11.03 -25.25
C LEU A 41 13.98 -11.19 -25.55
N LEU A 42 14.34 -11.21 -26.83
CA LEU A 42 15.73 -11.33 -27.29
C LEU A 42 16.37 -9.94 -27.53
N GLU A 43 15.58 -8.89 -27.46
CA GLU A 43 16.03 -7.51 -27.54
C GLU A 43 16.39 -6.97 -26.15
N GLU A 44 17.32 -6.00 -26.10
CA GLU A 44 17.67 -5.33 -24.84
C GLU A 44 16.49 -4.50 -24.33
N MET A 45 16.14 -4.66 -23.05
CA MET A 45 15.09 -3.87 -22.42
C MET A 45 15.54 -2.43 -22.19
N VAL A 46 14.91 -1.48 -22.88
CA VAL A 46 15.17 -0.04 -22.71
C VAL A 46 14.12 0.55 -21.77
N VAL A 47 14.56 1.11 -20.65
CA VAL A 47 13.70 1.80 -19.67
C VAL A 47 14.01 3.30 -19.69
N PRO A 48 13.07 4.16 -20.15
CA PRO A 48 13.30 5.60 -20.18
C PRO A 48 13.30 6.19 -18.78
N SER A 49 14.14 7.21 -18.55
CA SER A 49 14.12 7.98 -17.31
C SER A 49 12.90 8.91 -17.32
N ARG A 50 12.17 8.99 -16.19
CA ARG A 50 11.00 9.87 -15.99
C ARG A 50 11.00 10.45 -14.58
N GLN A 51 10.54 11.69 -14.45
CA GLN A 51 10.17 12.26 -13.17
C GLN A 51 8.71 11.92 -12.87
N LEU A 52 8.47 11.11 -11.84
CA LEU A 52 7.17 10.52 -11.53
C LEU A 52 6.39 11.41 -10.56
N PHE A 53 5.73 12.42 -11.08
CA PHE A 53 4.83 13.30 -10.33
C PHE A 53 3.35 12.85 -10.38
N GLY A 54 3.08 11.63 -10.82
CA GLY A 54 1.76 11.02 -10.69
C GLY A 54 1.43 10.65 -9.23
N PRO A 55 0.24 10.07 -8.98
CA PRO A 55 -0.17 9.64 -7.63
C PRO A 55 0.54 8.37 -7.14
N GLY A 56 1.67 8.05 -7.72
CA GLY A 56 2.52 6.90 -7.46
C GLY A 56 2.39 5.79 -8.51
N PRO A 57 3.48 5.03 -8.74
CA PRO A 57 4.72 5.01 -7.92
C PRO A 57 5.51 6.32 -8.00
N SER A 58 6.40 6.56 -7.01
CA SER A 58 7.33 7.68 -6.98
C SER A 58 8.74 7.25 -7.39
N ASN A 59 9.61 8.21 -7.72
CA ASN A 59 11.02 7.92 -8.00
C ASN A 59 11.73 7.34 -6.76
N MET A 60 12.69 6.46 -7.01
CA MET A 60 13.58 5.91 -5.96
C MET A 60 14.87 6.71 -5.87
N ALA A 61 15.49 6.73 -4.67
CA ALA A 61 16.88 7.13 -4.52
C ALA A 61 17.82 6.06 -5.09
N ASP A 62 18.99 6.48 -5.60
CA ASP A 62 20.02 5.56 -6.12
C ASP A 62 20.40 4.51 -5.07
N THR A 63 20.52 4.91 -3.80
CA THR A 63 20.84 4.00 -2.70
C THR A 63 19.77 2.91 -2.47
N ILE A 64 18.51 3.19 -2.81
CA ILE A 64 17.43 2.19 -2.75
C ILE A 64 17.51 1.26 -3.96
N ALA A 65 17.82 1.81 -5.15
CA ALA A 65 18.07 1.00 -6.34
C ALA A 65 19.27 0.06 -6.14
N ASP A 66 20.38 0.57 -5.61
CA ASP A 66 21.58 -0.20 -5.28
C ASP A 66 21.31 -1.33 -4.28
N ALA A 67 20.41 -1.10 -3.32
CA ALA A 67 20.04 -2.14 -2.37
C ALA A 67 19.41 -3.35 -3.05
N GLN A 68 18.71 -3.17 -4.16
CA GLN A 68 18.09 -4.27 -4.92
C GLN A 68 19.09 -5.10 -5.72
N HIS A 69 20.25 -4.53 -6.08
CA HIS A 69 21.32 -5.23 -6.81
C HIS A 69 22.20 -6.09 -5.91
N ARG A 70 21.98 -6.09 -4.59
CA ARG A 70 22.76 -6.91 -3.66
C ARG A 70 22.46 -8.40 -3.85
N ASN A 71 23.44 -9.24 -3.49
CA ASN A 71 23.27 -10.68 -3.54
C ASN A 71 22.07 -11.15 -2.73
N LEU A 72 21.33 -12.12 -3.26
CA LEU A 72 20.21 -12.71 -2.56
C LEU A 72 20.69 -13.54 -1.36
N LEU A 73 20.02 -13.39 -0.24
CA LEU A 73 20.13 -14.28 0.91
C LEU A 73 19.01 -15.33 0.86
N GLY A 74 19.20 -16.45 1.52
CA GLY A 74 18.06 -17.34 1.78
C GLY A 74 17.11 -16.70 2.78
N HIS A 75 15.81 -16.88 2.58
CA HIS A 75 14.74 -16.25 3.36
C HIS A 75 14.72 -16.64 4.86
N LEU A 76 15.47 -17.68 5.26
CA LEU A 76 15.64 -18.09 6.66
C LEU A 76 17.10 -17.90 7.14
N HIS A 77 17.98 -17.29 6.33
CA HIS A 77 19.34 -17.00 6.79
C HIS A 77 19.31 -16.00 7.95
N PRO A 78 20.17 -16.17 8.97
CA PRO A 78 20.21 -15.27 10.13
C PRO A 78 20.36 -13.79 9.75
N GLU A 79 21.16 -13.51 8.70
CA GLU A 79 21.37 -12.15 8.21
C GLU A 79 20.10 -11.55 7.60
N PHE A 80 19.31 -12.35 6.86
CA PHE A 80 18.03 -11.88 6.32
C PHE A 80 17.00 -11.67 7.42
N ILE A 81 16.93 -12.58 8.39
CA ILE A 81 16.08 -12.43 9.59
C ILE A 81 16.41 -11.15 10.34
N LYS A 82 17.72 -10.80 10.45
CA LYS A 82 18.13 -9.53 11.04
C LYS A 82 17.65 -8.33 10.23
N ILE A 83 17.74 -8.37 8.90
CA ILE A 83 17.21 -7.31 8.01
C ILE A 83 15.71 -7.16 8.18
N MET A 84 14.96 -8.25 8.29
CA MET A 84 13.52 -8.22 8.59
C MET A 84 13.24 -7.57 9.95
N ALA A 85 14.01 -7.89 10.98
CA ALA A 85 13.88 -7.28 12.31
C ALA A 85 14.16 -5.76 12.27
N ASP A 86 15.23 -5.33 11.60
CA ASP A 86 15.54 -3.92 11.37
C ASP A 86 14.38 -3.21 10.62
N THR A 87 13.82 -3.89 9.62
CA THR A 87 12.67 -3.37 8.85
C THR A 87 11.44 -3.17 9.74
N ARG A 88 11.13 -4.13 10.61
CA ARG A 88 10.03 -3.99 11.61
C ARG A 88 10.20 -2.76 12.48
N LEU A 89 11.39 -2.58 13.07
CA LEU A 89 11.69 -1.40 13.90
C LEU A 89 11.51 -0.10 13.11
N GLY A 90 11.96 -0.08 11.85
CA GLY A 90 11.74 1.06 10.95
C GLY A 90 10.27 1.32 10.65
N LEU A 91 9.46 0.28 10.50
CA LEU A 91 8.01 0.40 10.29
C LEU A 91 7.30 0.90 11.56
N GLN A 92 7.67 0.39 12.74
CA GLN A 92 7.16 0.92 14.01
C GLN A 92 7.48 2.41 14.16
N TYR A 93 8.68 2.83 13.80
CA TYR A 93 9.11 4.23 13.82
C TYR A 93 8.25 5.12 12.90
N VAL A 94 8.04 4.74 11.64
CA VAL A 94 7.27 5.57 10.69
C VAL A 94 5.77 5.57 10.95
N PHE A 95 5.22 4.49 11.53
CA PHE A 95 3.82 4.47 12.01
C PHE A 95 3.63 5.16 13.36
N LYS A 96 4.72 5.48 14.06
CA LYS A 96 4.72 5.96 15.45
C LYS A 96 3.91 5.01 16.34
N THR A 97 4.34 3.75 16.41
CA THR A 97 3.65 2.71 17.20
C THR A 97 4.61 1.79 17.93
N LYS A 98 4.15 1.24 19.04
CA LYS A 98 4.82 0.19 19.82
C LYS A 98 4.26 -1.21 19.50
N ASN A 99 3.30 -1.33 18.60
CA ASN A 99 2.66 -2.59 18.25
C ASN A 99 3.68 -3.65 17.84
N SER A 100 3.69 -4.79 18.53
CA SER A 100 4.58 -5.91 18.25
C SER A 100 4.31 -6.53 16.87
N TYR A 101 3.04 -6.62 16.48
CA TYR A 101 2.60 -7.14 15.17
C TYR A 101 2.67 -6.06 14.10
N THR A 102 3.89 -5.62 13.79
CA THR A 102 4.22 -4.67 12.73
C THR A 102 5.17 -5.33 11.75
N PHE A 103 4.78 -5.42 10.46
CA PHE A 103 5.53 -6.11 9.42
C PHE A 103 5.17 -5.60 8.03
N ALA A 104 5.65 -6.24 6.96
CA ALA A 104 5.26 -5.92 5.59
C ALA A 104 4.71 -7.16 4.90
N VAL A 105 3.49 -7.04 4.35
CA VAL A 105 2.88 -8.07 3.51
C VAL A 105 3.57 -8.07 2.15
N SER A 106 3.92 -9.25 1.64
CA SER A 106 4.45 -9.39 0.27
C SER A 106 3.33 -9.18 -0.74
N GLY A 107 3.35 -8.01 -1.38
CA GLY A 107 2.32 -7.54 -2.31
C GLY A 107 2.23 -6.01 -2.34
N THR A 108 1.26 -5.47 -3.03
CA THR A 108 1.05 -4.02 -3.14
C THR A 108 0.17 -3.48 -2.00
N GLY A 109 -0.12 -2.18 -1.99
CA GLY A 109 -1.03 -1.59 -0.99
C GLY A 109 -2.38 -2.30 -0.87
N HIS A 110 -2.93 -2.83 -1.97
CA HIS A 110 -4.14 -3.66 -1.94
C HIS A 110 -3.95 -4.93 -1.08
N SER A 111 -2.78 -5.55 -1.10
CA SER A 111 -2.52 -6.71 -0.24
C SER A 111 -2.55 -6.37 1.25
N GLY A 112 -2.15 -5.14 1.60
CA GLY A 112 -2.31 -4.62 2.97
C GLY A 112 -3.77 -4.42 3.35
N MET A 113 -4.57 -3.81 2.45
CA MET A 113 -6.01 -3.66 2.65
C MET A 113 -6.71 -5.01 2.81
N GLU A 114 -6.48 -5.96 1.89
CA GLU A 114 -7.09 -7.29 1.99
C GLU A 114 -6.61 -8.06 3.22
N CYS A 115 -5.32 -7.99 3.56
CA CYS A 115 -4.78 -8.59 4.79
C CYS A 115 -5.49 -8.02 6.03
N ALA A 116 -5.67 -6.70 6.13
CA ALA A 116 -6.42 -6.10 7.23
C ALA A 116 -7.86 -6.63 7.30
N LEU A 117 -8.59 -6.60 6.17
CA LEU A 117 -10.00 -6.98 6.12
C LEU A 117 -10.22 -8.46 6.44
N VAL A 118 -9.45 -9.39 5.84
CA VAL A 118 -9.64 -10.83 6.06
C VAL A 118 -9.30 -11.26 7.49
N ASN A 119 -8.45 -10.51 8.18
CA ASN A 119 -8.10 -10.79 9.58
C ASN A 119 -9.10 -10.18 10.55
N LEU A 120 -9.52 -8.92 10.34
CA LEU A 120 -10.34 -8.17 11.28
C LEU A 120 -11.84 -8.45 11.17
N LEU A 121 -12.31 -8.97 10.03
CA LEU A 121 -13.71 -9.19 9.74
C LEU A 121 -14.03 -10.66 9.53
N GLU A 122 -15.20 -11.07 10.04
CA GLU A 122 -15.81 -12.39 9.82
C GLU A 122 -17.22 -12.22 9.27
N ARG A 123 -17.73 -13.25 8.61
CA ARG A 123 -19.12 -13.22 8.11
C ARG A 123 -20.09 -12.95 9.28
N GLY A 124 -20.93 -11.92 9.11
CA GLY A 124 -21.85 -11.42 10.13
C GLY A 124 -21.32 -10.24 10.95
N ASP A 125 -20.04 -9.88 10.78
CA ASP A 125 -19.52 -8.61 11.31
C ASP A 125 -20.07 -7.42 10.50
N ARG A 126 -20.17 -6.25 11.15
CA ARG A 126 -20.56 -4.97 10.55
C ARG A 126 -19.32 -4.11 10.35
N PHE A 127 -19.20 -3.55 9.17
CA PHE A 127 -18.09 -2.72 8.74
C PHE A 127 -18.60 -1.33 8.35
N LEU A 128 -18.13 -0.30 9.05
CA LEU A 128 -18.43 1.09 8.74
C LEU A 128 -17.29 1.69 7.92
N VAL A 129 -17.60 2.18 6.73
CA VAL A 129 -16.63 2.78 5.82
C VAL A 129 -16.88 4.27 5.69
N VAL A 130 -15.87 5.09 6.01
CA VAL A 130 -15.87 6.52 5.71
C VAL A 130 -15.39 6.72 4.27
N GLU A 131 -16.33 7.15 3.40
CA GLU A 131 -16.06 7.36 1.99
C GLU A 131 -15.78 8.84 1.70
N ILE A 132 -14.53 9.15 1.36
CA ILE A 132 -14.09 10.47 0.85
C ILE A 132 -13.50 10.38 -0.55
N GLY A 133 -13.52 9.19 -1.16
CA GLY A 133 -13.01 8.92 -2.50
C GLY A 133 -13.02 7.44 -2.87
N LEU A 134 -12.12 7.06 -3.80
CA LEU A 134 -12.10 5.72 -4.39
C LEU A 134 -11.73 4.64 -3.38
N TRP A 135 -10.82 4.94 -2.44
CA TRP A 135 -10.25 3.89 -1.58
C TRP A 135 -11.23 3.41 -0.52
N GLY A 136 -12.12 4.30 -0.03
CA GLY A 136 -13.26 3.89 0.79
C GLY A 136 -14.20 2.95 0.03
N LYS A 137 -14.57 3.31 -1.22
CA LYS A 137 -15.37 2.42 -2.09
C LYS A 137 -14.73 1.06 -2.32
N ARG A 138 -13.40 1.03 -2.49
CA ARG A 138 -12.67 -0.21 -2.68
C ARG A 138 -12.70 -1.09 -1.43
N ALA A 139 -12.51 -0.51 -0.25
CA ALA A 139 -12.60 -1.24 1.02
C ALA A 139 -14.01 -1.83 1.22
N ALA A 140 -15.05 -1.05 0.91
CA ALA A 140 -16.44 -1.51 0.95
C ALA A 140 -16.71 -2.67 -0.03
N ASP A 141 -16.28 -2.56 -1.30
CA ASP A 141 -16.43 -3.62 -2.31
C ASP A 141 -15.75 -4.93 -1.87
N LEU A 142 -14.53 -4.85 -1.33
CA LEU A 142 -13.81 -6.02 -0.84
C LEU A 142 -14.54 -6.68 0.34
N ALA A 143 -15.03 -5.90 1.29
CA ALA A 143 -15.79 -6.43 2.44
C ALA A 143 -17.11 -7.08 2.01
N ILE A 144 -17.83 -6.47 1.05
CA ILE A 144 -19.06 -7.06 0.47
C ILE A 144 -18.76 -8.41 -0.19
N ARG A 145 -17.66 -8.55 -0.93
CA ARG A 145 -17.22 -9.83 -1.53
C ARG A 145 -16.96 -10.91 -0.49
N MET A 146 -16.54 -10.51 0.73
CA MET A 146 -16.34 -11.42 1.86
C MET A 146 -17.65 -11.77 2.58
N GLY A 147 -18.78 -11.16 2.19
CA GLY A 147 -20.09 -11.36 2.83
C GLY A 147 -20.24 -10.61 4.16
N ILE A 148 -19.56 -9.50 4.30
CA ILE A 148 -19.63 -8.58 5.45
C ILE A 148 -20.80 -7.62 5.25
N ASP A 149 -21.47 -7.25 6.34
CA ASP A 149 -22.47 -6.19 6.37
C ASP A 149 -21.76 -4.83 6.38
N VAL A 150 -21.96 -4.03 5.32
CA VAL A 150 -21.21 -2.78 5.10
C VAL A 150 -22.16 -1.60 5.11
N ASN A 151 -21.86 -0.61 5.95
CA ASN A 151 -22.46 0.70 5.90
C ASN A 151 -21.43 1.75 5.45
N ILE A 152 -21.83 2.69 4.61
CA ILE A 152 -20.98 3.73 4.03
C ILE A 152 -21.49 5.09 4.45
N VAL A 153 -20.62 5.91 5.02
CA VAL A 153 -20.92 7.29 5.43
C VAL A 153 -19.93 8.26 4.77
N ALA A 154 -20.42 9.46 4.43
CA ALA A 154 -19.61 10.48 3.75
C ALA A 154 -18.63 11.21 4.69
N ALA A 155 -18.83 11.12 6.01
CA ALA A 155 -17.94 11.67 7.02
C ALA A 155 -18.05 10.86 8.31
N PRO A 156 -16.97 10.77 9.12
CA PRO A 156 -17.01 10.05 10.38
C PRO A 156 -17.83 10.86 11.38
N HIS A 157 -19.08 10.48 11.59
CA HIS A 157 -19.90 10.98 12.66
C HIS A 157 -19.87 9.98 13.83
N GLY A 158 -19.56 10.45 15.02
CA GLY A 158 -19.60 9.62 16.24
C GLY A 158 -20.93 8.89 16.36
N GLU A 159 -22.03 9.59 16.11
CA GLU A 159 -23.40 9.04 16.09
C GLU A 159 -23.53 7.81 15.16
N ALA A 160 -22.91 7.83 13.96
CA ALA A 160 -22.97 6.69 13.04
C ALA A 160 -22.25 5.45 13.61
N ILE A 161 -21.19 5.63 14.37
CA ILE A 161 -20.48 4.53 15.03
C ILE A 161 -21.34 3.97 16.17
N GLU A 162 -21.92 4.83 17.00
CA GLU A 162 -22.78 4.46 18.12
C GLU A 162 -24.05 3.75 17.67
N GLU A 163 -24.67 4.22 16.59
CA GLU A 163 -25.93 3.72 16.05
C GLU A 163 -25.74 2.38 15.33
N TYR A 164 -24.76 2.30 14.42
CA TYR A 164 -24.51 1.12 13.62
C TYR A 164 -23.78 0.01 14.39
N LYS A 165 -23.00 0.37 15.41
CA LYS A 165 -22.19 -0.53 16.25
C LYS A 165 -21.34 -1.48 15.40
N PRO A 166 -20.43 -0.96 14.56
CA PRO A 166 -19.59 -1.78 13.72
C PRO A 166 -18.54 -2.53 14.54
N GLN A 167 -18.02 -3.65 14.02
CA GLN A 167 -16.84 -4.30 14.56
C GLN A 167 -15.56 -3.60 14.12
N VAL A 168 -15.57 -2.99 12.92
CA VAL A 168 -14.44 -2.24 12.37
C VAL A 168 -14.95 -0.97 11.68
N VAL A 169 -14.28 0.14 11.94
CA VAL A 169 -14.42 1.42 11.22
C VAL A 169 -13.21 1.61 10.32
N PHE A 170 -13.44 1.89 9.04
CA PHE A 170 -12.39 2.16 8.05
C PHE A 170 -12.34 3.64 7.70
N VAL A 171 -11.13 4.20 7.71
CA VAL A 171 -10.85 5.56 7.25
C VAL A 171 -9.63 5.57 6.32
N CYS A 172 -9.78 6.17 5.14
CA CYS A 172 -8.64 6.51 4.30
C CYS A 172 -8.09 7.86 4.74
N HIS A 173 -6.92 7.87 5.41
CA HIS A 173 -6.27 9.09 5.90
C HIS A 173 -5.81 10.00 4.76
N GLY A 174 -5.20 9.44 3.71
CA GLY A 174 -4.76 10.18 2.53
C GLY A 174 -5.41 9.66 1.26
N GLU A 175 -6.45 10.33 0.78
CA GLU A 175 -7.22 9.92 -0.39
C GLU A 175 -6.59 10.44 -1.69
N SER A 176 -5.87 9.59 -2.40
CA SER A 176 -5.13 9.98 -3.61
C SER A 176 -6.01 10.21 -4.85
N SER A 177 -7.28 9.83 -4.83
CA SER A 177 -8.20 10.10 -5.95
C SER A 177 -8.76 11.53 -5.92
N THR A 178 -8.82 12.14 -4.74
CA THR A 178 -9.35 13.50 -4.53
C THR A 178 -8.30 14.50 -4.03
N GLY A 179 -7.20 14.04 -3.45
CA GLY A 179 -6.17 14.88 -2.82
C GLY A 179 -6.56 15.36 -1.41
N VAL A 180 -7.46 14.65 -0.75
CA VAL A 180 -7.93 15.00 0.60
C VAL A 180 -7.11 14.28 1.67
N VAL A 181 -6.75 14.96 2.74
CA VAL A 181 -6.34 14.37 4.02
C VAL A 181 -7.52 14.40 4.99
N GLN A 182 -7.87 13.23 5.54
CA GLN A 182 -8.97 13.08 6.49
C GLN A 182 -8.44 13.22 7.92
N PRO A 183 -8.91 14.18 8.73
CA PRO A 183 -8.60 14.23 10.15
C PRO A 183 -9.06 12.96 10.87
N LEU A 184 -8.25 12.48 11.81
CA LEU A 184 -8.50 11.24 12.57
C LEU A 184 -8.75 11.50 14.06
N ASP A 185 -8.61 12.75 14.52
CA ASP A 185 -8.71 13.11 15.93
C ASP A 185 -10.06 12.69 16.52
N GLY A 186 -10.03 12.01 17.66
CA GLY A 186 -11.21 11.53 18.39
C GLY A 186 -11.89 10.27 17.83
N ILE A 187 -11.60 9.86 16.58
CA ILE A 187 -12.25 8.68 15.99
C ILE A 187 -11.85 7.40 16.73
N GLY A 188 -10.54 7.24 17.03
CA GLY A 188 -10.05 6.08 17.78
C GLY A 188 -10.67 5.99 19.18
N GLU A 189 -10.83 7.12 19.86
CA GLU A 189 -11.48 7.17 21.18
C GLU A 189 -12.93 6.67 21.12
N ILE A 190 -13.72 7.16 20.17
CA ILE A 190 -15.12 6.71 19.97
C ILE A 190 -15.15 5.22 19.61
N CYS A 191 -14.26 4.74 18.73
CA CYS A 191 -14.15 3.32 18.40
C CYS A 191 -13.87 2.49 19.67
N HIS A 192 -12.94 2.93 20.51
CA HIS A 192 -12.59 2.23 21.75
C HIS A 192 -13.75 2.21 22.75
N GLN A 193 -14.48 3.31 22.91
CA GLN A 193 -15.66 3.41 23.78
C GLN A 193 -16.80 2.50 23.34
N THR A 194 -16.97 2.32 22.02
CA THR A 194 -18.04 1.48 21.45
C THR A 194 -17.61 0.02 21.21
N GLY A 195 -16.34 -0.32 21.48
CA GLY A 195 -15.79 -1.66 21.25
C GLY A 195 -15.41 -1.97 19.80
N ALA A 196 -15.50 -0.98 18.91
CA ALA A 196 -15.05 -1.09 17.52
C ALA A 196 -13.51 -1.04 17.41
N LEU A 197 -12.96 -1.53 16.30
CA LEU A 197 -11.57 -1.34 15.91
C LEU A 197 -11.47 -0.24 14.83
N LEU A 198 -10.46 0.62 14.93
CA LEU A 198 -10.15 1.62 13.91
C LEU A 198 -9.11 1.07 12.93
N LEU A 199 -9.49 0.91 11.66
CA LEU A 199 -8.62 0.54 10.54
C LEU A 199 -8.33 1.77 9.66
N VAL A 200 -7.06 2.11 9.47
CA VAL A 200 -6.64 3.30 8.71
C VAL A 200 -5.78 2.92 7.51
N ASP A 201 -6.15 3.46 6.33
CA ASP A 201 -5.32 3.45 5.12
C ASP A 201 -4.41 4.69 5.12
N THR A 202 -3.10 4.48 5.14
CA THR A 202 -2.10 5.55 5.05
C THR A 202 -1.24 5.44 3.79
N VAL A 203 -1.73 4.74 2.74
CA VAL A 203 -0.94 4.49 1.52
C VAL A 203 -0.38 5.78 0.92
N ALA A 204 -1.18 6.82 0.82
CA ALA A 204 -0.73 8.09 0.24
C ALA A 204 -0.22 9.11 1.25
N SER A 205 -0.33 8.87 2.56
CA SER A 205 -0.05 9.89 3.58
C SER A 205 1.11 9.56 4.51
N LEU A 206 1.50 8.28 4.66
CA LEU A 206 2.54 7.86 5.61
C LEU A 206 3.88 8.56 5.32
N GLY A 207 4.36 9.36 6.27
CA GLY A 207 5.60 10.13 6.16
C GLY A 207 5.48 11.45 5.40
N GLY A 208 4.30 11.75 4.81
CA GLY A 208 4.02 13.00 4.08
C GLY A 208 2.92 13.85 4.72
N ALA A 209 2.13 13.28 5.64
CA ALA A 209 1.15 13.99 6.45
C ALA A 209 1.24 13.52 7.91
N ARG A 210 0.75 14.34 8.85
CA ARG A 210 0.80 14.04 10.29
C ARG A 210 0.00 12.79 10.60
N PHE A 211 0.66 11.82 11.21
CA PHE A 211 0.06 10.55 11.62
C PHE A 211 0.83 9.99 12.81
N ASP A 212 0.11 9.46 13.79
CA ASP A 212 0.65 8.78 14.96
C ASP A 212 -0.35 7.70 15.35
N ALA A 213 -0.02 6.44 15.07
CA ALA A 213 -0.96 5.35 15.27
C ALA A 213 -1.35 5.15 16.73
N ASP A 214 -0.39 5.25 17.64
CA ASP A 214 -0.66 5.07 19.08
C ASP A 214 -1.48 6.25 19.64
N ALA A 215 -1.09 7.49 19.32
CA ALA A 215 -1.79 8.69 19.81
C ALA A 215 -3.22 8.81 19.27
N LEU A 216 -3.47 8.35 18.06
CA LEU A 216 -4.78 8.37 17.40
C LEU A 216 -5.65 7.15 17.76
N GLY A 217 -5.15 6.21 18.57
CA GLY A 217 -5.88 5.01 18.93
C GLY A 217 -6.19 4.08 17.74
N VAL A 218 -5.28 4.00 16.78
CA VAL A 218 -5.46 3.16 15.59
C VAL A 218 -5.19 1.70 15.91
N ASP A 219 -6.13 0.81 15.61
CA ASP A 219 -6.01 -0.61 15.88
C ASP A 219 -5.35 -1.39 14.74
N CYS A 220 -5.56 -0.95 13.50
CA CYS A 220 -4.85 -1.48 12.36
C CYS A 220 -4.53 -0.36 11.37
N VAL A 221 -3.30 -0.31 10.91
CA VAL A 221 -2.88 0.62 9.85
C VAL A 221 -2.11 -0.12 8.79
N TYR A 222 -2.34 0.22 7.53
CA TYR A 222 -1.50 -0.25 6.42
C TYR A 222 -1.08 0.89 5.50
N SER A 223 -0.02 0.62 4.74
CA SER A 223 0.54 1.55 3.77
C SER A 223 1.09 0.82 2.54
N ALA A 224 1.82 1.53 1.70
CA ALA A 224 2.51 0.97 0.54
C ALA A 224 3.88 1.62 0.35
N THR A 225 4.82 0.85 -0.18
CA THR A 225 6.23 1.28 -0.26
C THR A 225 6.51 2.32 -1.35
N GLN A 226 5.69 2.37 -2.42
CA GLN A 226 5.95 3.16 -3.63
C GLN A 226 5.48 4.62 -3.57
N LYS A 227 5.10 5.13 -2.41
CA LYS A 227 4.67 6.51 -2.19
C LYS A 227 5.80 7.31 -1.51
N VAL A 228 5.54 7.92 -0.37
CA VAL A 228 6.52 8.76 0.35
C VAL A 228 7.80 8.01 0.73
N LEU A 229 7.71 6.70 0.99
CA LEU A 229 8.89 5.89 1.29
C LEU A 229 9.84 5.70 0.10
N ASN A 230 9.43 6.02 -1.12
CA ASN A 230 10.24 5.92 -2.36
C ASN A 230 10.89 4.54 -2.60
N ALA A 231 10.35 3.48 -2.02
CA ALA A 231 10.78 2.12 -2.33
C ALA A 231 9.93 1.55 -3.49
N PRO A 232 10.38 0.50 -4.19
CA PRO A 232 9.57 -0.09 -5.26
C PRO A 232 8.25 -0.65 -4.73
N PRO A 233 7.19 -0.72 -5.56
CA PRO A 233 5.99 -1.47 -5.21
C PRO A 233 6.33 -2.96 -5.00
N GLY A 234 5.61 -3.63 -4.11
CA GLY A 234 5.82 -5.06 -3.84
C GLY A 234 5.79 -5.43 -2.37
N LEU A 235 5.71 -4.43 -1.47
CA LEU A 235 5.48 -4.63 -0.05
C LEU A 235 4.40 -3.66 0.45
N ALA A 236 3.55 -4.15 1.35
CA ALA A 236 2.57 -3.36 2.08
C ALA A 236 2.90 -3.38 3.58
N PRO A 237 3.50 -2.31 4.14
CA PRO A 237 3.63 -2.14 5.58
C PRO A 237 2.27 -2.25 6.26
N ILE A 238 2.21 -2.96 7.39
CA ILE A 238 0.99 -3.12 8.18
C ILE A 238 1.34 -3.24 9.67
N SER A 239 0.46 -2.74 10.53
CA SER A 239 0.59 -2.85 11.98
C SER A 239 -0.77 -3.15 12.60
N PHE A 240 -0.79 -4.04 13.60
CA PHE A 240 -1.97 -4.42 14.37
C PHE A 240 -1.73 -4.16 15.85
N SER A 241 -2.69 -3.49 16.50
CA SER A 241 -2.69 -3.30 17.96
C SER A 241 -2.95 -4.61 18.71
N ASP A 242 -2.68 -4.63 19.99
CA ASP A 242 -3.01 -5.80 20.83
C ASP A 242 -4.51 -6.10 20.80
N ARG A 243 -5.40 -5.09 20.74
CA ARG A 243 -6.85 -5.27 20.57
C ARG A 243 -7.19 -5.95 19.26
N ALA A 244 -6.53 -5.53 18.17
CA ALA A 244 -6.73 -6.17 16.86
C ALA A 244 -6.24 -7.62 16.87
N ILE A 245 -5.08 -7.89 17.46
CA ILE A 245 -4.55 -9.26 17.59
C ILE A 245 -5.45 -10.13 18.48
N GLU A 246 -5.99 -9.58 19.57
CA GLU A 246 -6.96 -10.27 20.41
C GLU A 246 -8.21 -10.66 19.63
N LYS A 247 -8.78 -9.73 18.82
CA LYS A 247 -9.91 -10.05 17.94
C LYS A 247 -9.55 -11.16 16.97
N ILE A 248 -8.36 -11.13 16.35
CA ILE A 248 -7.92 -12.15 15.39
C ILE A 248 -7.78 -13.52 16.06
N ARG A 249 -7.23 -13.60 17.27
CA ARG A 249 -7.09 -14.84 18.03
C ARG A 249 -8.45 -15.44 18.48
N ASN A 250 -9.42 -14.58 18.75
CA ASN A 250 -10.76 -14.94 19.20
C ASN A 250 -11.76 -15.16 18.05
N ARG A 251 -11.30 -15.23 16.80
CA ARG A 251 -12.15 -15.52 15.65
C ARG A 251 -12.85 -16.86 15.79
N LYS A 252 -14.10 -16.92 15.35
CA LYS A 252 -14.90 -18.15 15.30
C LYS A 252 -14.50 -19.04 14.13
N THR A 253 -14.01 -18.42 13.04
CA THR A 253 -13.57 -19.09 11.82
C THR A 253 -12.10 -18.78 11.56
N ARG A 254 -11.39 -19.69 10.92
CA ARG A 254 -10.02 -19.41 10.46
C ARG A 254 -10.03 -18.29 9.43
N VAL A 255 -8.94 -17.53 9.38
CA VAL A 255 -8.69 -16.56 8.31
C VAL A 255 -8.76 -17.29 6.96
N ALA A 256 -9.56 -16.77 6.02
CA ALA A 256 -9.84 -17.45 4.75
C ALA A 256 -8.61 -17.58 3.83
N SER A 257 -7.56 -16.78 4.08
CA SER A 257 -6.32 -16.77 3.31
C SER A 257 -5.13 -17.11 4.21
N PHE A 258 -4.48 -18.25 3.98
CA PHE A 258 -3.21 -18.55 4.65
C PHE A 258 -2.14 -17.49 4.34
N TYR A 259 -2.10 -16.99 3.09
CA TYR A 259 -1.11 -16.01 2.66
C TYR A 259 -1.25 -14.67 3.38
N PHE A 260 -2.44 -14.28 3.77
CA PHE A 260 -2.74 -13.05 4.50
C PHE A 260 -3.03 -13.25 5.98
N ASP A 261 -2.86 -14.46 6.53
CA ASP A 261 -3.04 -14.69 7.96
C ASP A 261 -2.01 -13.89 8.76
N ALA A 262 -2.48 -12.91 9.53
CA ALA A 262 -1.61 -11.98 10.26
C ALA A 262 -0.83 -12.68 11.39
N LEU A 263 -1.34 -13.77 11.95
CA LEU A 263 -0.63 -14.53 12.99
C LEU A 263 0.51 -15.34 12.38
N GLU A 264 0.29 -15.97 11.23
CA GLU A 264 1.33 -16.72 10.51
C GLU A 264 2.40 -15.78 9.92
N LEU A 265 1.98 -14.66 9.32
CA LEU A 265 2.90 -13.61 8.85
C LEU A 265 3.68 -13.00 10.00
N GLY A 266 3.02 -12.67 11.11
CA GLY A 266 3.65 -12.12 12.30
C GLY A 266 4.71 -13.05 12.88
N ASN A 267 4.43 -14.36 12.97
CA ASN A 267 5.42 -15.34 13.38
C ASN A 267 6.62 -15.36 12.43
N TYR A 268 6.40 -15.41 11.11
CA TYR A 268 7.49 -15.39 10.12
C TYR A 268 8.35 -14.13 10.22
N TRP A 269 7.73 -12.97 10.48
CA TRP A 269 8.44 -11.71 10.71
C TRP A 269 9.07 -11.61 12.12
N GLY A 270 8.74 -12.53 13.03
CA GLY A 270 9.24 -12.54 14.42
C GLY A 270 8.54 -11.49 15.30
N CYS A 271 7.24 -11.34 15.14
CA CYS A 271 6.41 -10.47 15.96
C CYS A 271 6.02 -11.10 17.30
N ASP A 272 6.10 -12.42 17.41
CA ASP A 272 5.89 -13.21 18.63
C ASP A 272 7.21 -13.84 19.12
N ALA A 273 7.17 -14.47 20.28
CA ALA A 273 8.30 -15.16 20.90
C ALA A 273 8.43 -16.63 20.45
N GLU A 274 7.56 -17.09 19.53
CA GLU A 274 7.57 -18.46 19.07
C GLU A 274 8.71 -18.74 18.07
N ILE A 275 9.01 -20.03 17.87
CA ILE A 275 9.95 -20.45 16.84
C ILE A 275 9.40 -20.04 15.48
N LYS A 276 10.23 -19.33 14.71
CA LYS A 276 9.87 -18.88 13.36
C LYS A 276 9.56 -20.05 12.44
N ARG A 277 8.39 -19.98 11.81
CA ARG A 277 7.95 -20.96 10.81
C ARG A 277 8.12 -20.38 9.42
N TYR A 278 8.36 -21.23 8.44
CA TYR A 278 8.32 -20.86 7.04
C TYR A 278 6.88 -20.49 6.64
N HIS A 279 6.70 -19.33 6.09
CA HIS A 279 5.43 -18.89 5.53
C HIS A 279 5.46 -18.85 3.99
N HIS A 280 6.38 -18.09 3.43
CA HIS A 280 6.61 -17.96 1.99
C HIS A 280 8.04 -17.48 1.75
N THR A 281 8.51 -17.58 0.50
CA THR A 281 9.77 -16.95 0.12
C THR A 281 9.53 -15.46 -0.06
N ALA A 282 9.98 -14.66 0.89
CA ALA A 282 9.85 -13.20 0.84
C ALA A 282 10.57 -12.61 -0.38
N PRO A 283 10.10 -11.49 -0.93
CA PRO A 283 10.79 -10.78 -2.01
C PRO A 283 12.04 -10.07 -1.47
N ILE A 284 13.14 -10.81 -1.40
CA ILE A 284 14.38 -10.45 -0.69
C ILE A 284 14.88 -9.06 -1.08
N SER A 285 15.05 -8.79 -2.38
CA SER A 285 15.54 -7.50 -2.89
C SER A 285 14.60 -6.34 -2.53
N THR A 286 13.29 -6.59 -2.51
CA THR A 286 12.30 -5.56 -2.15
C THR A 286 12.33 -5.26 -0.64
N VAL A 287 12.62 -6.27 0.20
CA VAL A 287 12.85 -6.06 1.64
C VAL A 287 14.12 -5.24 1.87
N TYR A 288 15.19 -5.48 1.12
CA TYR A 288 16.41 -4.64 1.18
C TYR A 288 16.10 -3.19 0.81
N ALA A 289 15.33 -2.98 -0.26
CA ALA A 289 14.89 -1.66 -0.70
C ALA A 289 14.07 -0.95 0.38
N LEU A 290 13.09 -1.63 0.99
CA LEU A 290 12.27 -1.06 2.06
C LEU A 290 13.11 -0.71 3.29
N ARG A 291 13.99 -1.60 3.73
CA ARG A 291 14.91 -1.34 4.86
C ARG A 291 15.77 -0.10 4.60
N THR A 292 16.25 0.07 3.36
CA THR A 292 17.07 1.21 2.96
C THR A 292 16.23 2.49 2.92
N ALA A 293 15.02 2.45 2.40
CA ALA A 293 14.08 3.56 2.40
C ALA A 293 13.76 4.04 3.82
N LEU A 294 13.47 3.10 4.73
CA LEU A 294 13.24 3.41 6.15
C LEU A 294 14.47 4.05 6.82
N ALA A 295 15.68 3.64 6.44
CA ALA A 295 16.90 4.26 6.92
C ALA A 295 17.06 5.71 6.43
N ILE A 296 16.61 6.04 5.22
CA ILE A 296 16.61 7.41 4.72
C ILE A 296 15.65 8.27 5.55
N VAL A 297 14.41 7.79 5.74
CA VAL A 297 13.41 8.51 6.56
C VAL A 297 13.88 8.65 8.01
N ALA A 298 14.50 7.63 8.58
CA ALA A 298 15.03 7.71 9.94
C ALA A 298 16.19 8.70 10.10
N LYS A 299 17.02 8.87 9.06
CA LYS A 299 18.10 9.86 9.04
C LYS A 299 17.59 11.29 8.89
N GLU A 300 16.56 11.50 8.09
CA GLU A 300 15.89 12.78 7.94
C GLU A 300 15.10 13.14 9.22
N GLY A 301 14.48 12.17 9.83
CA GLY A 301 13.48 12.31 10.86
C GLY A 301 12.06 12.34 10.29
N ILE A 302 11.14 11.53 10.85
CA ILE A 302 9.77 11.43 10.32
C ILE A 302 9.03 12.77 10.37
N ASP A 303 9.19 13.54 11.44
CA ASP A 303 8.56 14.86 11.57
C ASP A 303 9.17 15.87 10.59
N ALA A 304 10.48 15.84 10.36
CA ALA A 304 11.15 16.68 9.35
C ALA A 304 10.66 16.35 7.93
N SER A 305 10.47 15.04 7.62
CA SER A 305 9.86 14.63 6.35
C SER A 305 8.45 15.21 6.18
N ILE A 306 7.61 15.10 7.21
CA ILE A 306 6.25 15.65 7.22
C ILE A 306 6.28 17.17 7.00
N ASP A 307 7.09 17.91 7.77
CA ASP A 307 7.20 19.36 7.68
C ASP A 307 7.70 19.81 6.29
N ARG A 308 8.64 19.09 5.69
CA ARG A 308 9.11 19.33 4.32
C ARG A 308 7.98 19.20 3.30
N HIS A 309 7.11 18.18 3.43
CA HIS A 309 5.96 18.01 2.55
C HIS A 309 4.94 19.14 2.73
N TYR A 310 4.66 19.59 3.95
CA TYR A 310 3.79 20.74 4.21
C TYR A 310 4.35 22.02 3.62
N GLN A 311 5.64 22.31 3.84
CA GLN A 311 6.29 23.52 3.29
C GLN A 311 6.26 23.51 1.75
N ASN A 312 6.51 22.37 1.14
CA ASN A 312 6.52 22.24 -0.31
C ASN A 312 5.09 22.26 -0.90
N ALA A 313 4.08 21.81 -0.18
CA ALA A 313 2.68 21.99 -0.57
C ALA A 313 2.31 23.48 -0.59
N GLN A 314 2.74 24.27 0.40
CA GLN A 314 2.57 25.72 0.41
C GLN A 314 3.21 26.40 -0.80
N LEU A 315 4.39 25.93 -1.20
CA LEU A 315 5.04 26.42 -2.42
C LEU A 315 4.20 26.12 -3.66
N ILE A 316 3.66 24.90 -3.78
CA ILE A 316 2.77 24.51 -4.89
C ILE A 316 1.57 25.45 -4.95
N TYR A 317 0.88 25.71 -3.82
CA TYR A 317 -0.32 26.55 -3.81
C TYR A 317 0.00 27.99 -4.26
N LYS A 318 1.11 28.58 -3.83
CA LYS A 318 1.57 29.89 -4.29
C LYS A 318 1.88 29.90 -5.80
N LEU A 319 2.52 28.86 -6.31
CA LEU A 319 2.83 28.75 -7.73
C LEU A 319 1.58 28.52 -8.59
N LEU A 320 0.60 27.77 -8.11
CA LEU A 320 -0.69 27.61 -8.79
C LEU A 320 -1.44 28.94 -8.87
N GLU A 321 -1.56 29.66 -7.75
CA GLU A 321 -2.19 30.99 -7.70
C GLU A 321 -1.52 31.99 -8.67
N ALA A 322 -0.19 32.06 -8.66
CA ALA A 322 0.59 32.92 -9.55
C ALA A 322 0.38 32.62 -11.05
N ASN A 323 -0.12 31.42 -11.38
CA ASN A 323 -0.41 30.99 -12.75
C ASN A 323 -1.92 30.86 -13.03
N SER A 324 -2.79 31.39 -12.17
CA SER A 324 -4.27 31.30 -12.29
C SER A 324 -4.79 29.87 -12.39
N LEU A 325 -4.13 28.94 -11.69
CA LEU A 325 -4.53 27.54 -11.55
C LEU A 325 -5.11 27.31 -10.15
N GLU A 326 -6.20 26.54 -10.07
CA GLU A 326 -6.93 26.35 -8.82
C GLU A 326 -6.72 24.94 -8.25
N PRO A 327 -6.39 24.82 -6.95
CA PRO A 327 -6.51 23.53 -6.27
C PRO A 327 -7.95 23.01 -6.30
N PHE A 328 -8.12 21.71 -6.46
CA PHE A 328 -9.45 21.09 -6.46
C PHE A 328 -10.06 21.02 -5.06
N VAL A 329 -9.23 20.70 -4.04
CA VAL A 329 -9.64 20.73 -2.64
C VAL A 329 -9.64 22.18 -2.16
N GLU A 330 -10.82 22.72 -1.88
CA GLU A 330 -10.99 24.16 -1.58
C GLU A 330 -10.36 24.53 -0.24
N LYS A 331 -10.71 23.80 0.83
CA LYS A 331 -10.19 24.06 2.17
C LYS A 331 -8.77 23.55 2.31
N GLU A 332 -7.86 24.44 2.66
CA GLU A 332 -6.44 24.14 2.73
C GLU A 332 -6.11 23.09 3.78
N GLU A 333 -6.79 23.11 4.92
CA GLU A 333 -6.63 22.15 6.01
C GLU A 333 -7.00 20.70 5.61
N TRP A 334 -7.72 20.53 4.50
CA TRP A 334 -8.10 19.22 3.96
C TRP A 334 -7.24 18.78 2.79
N ARG A 335 -6.27 19.58 2.35
CA ARG A 335 -5.36 19.24 1.26
C ARG A 335 -4.29 18.27 1.74
N LEU A 336 -4.14 17.16 1.01
CA LEU A 336 -3.08 16.18 1.29
C LEU A 336 -1.70 16.77 0.91
N PRO A 337 -0.75 16.95 1.86
CA PRO A 337 0.49 17.70 1.59
C PRO A 337 1.39 17.07 0.53
N CYS A 338 1.36 15.75 0.38
CA CYS A 338 2.19 15.01 -0.56
C CYS A 338 1.51 14.70 -1.90
N LEU A 339 0.27 15.18 -2.11
CA LEU A 339 -0.44 15.03 -3.39
C LEU A 339 -1.43 16.18 -3.60
N THR A 340 -1.14 17.05 -4.55
CA THR A 340 -2.01 18.17 -4.92
C THR A 340 -2.90 17.81 -6.11
N THR A 341 -4.19 18.08 -5.99
CA THR A 341 -5.14 17.99 -7.11
C THR A 341 -5.44 19.38 -7.64
N VAL A 342 -5.36 19.56 -8.96
CA VAL A 342 -5.50 20.84 -9.66
C VAL A 342 -6.67 20.75 -10.61
N LYS A 343 -7.60 21.72 -10.58
CA LYS A 343 -8.74 21.79 -11.49
C LYS A 343 -8.26 21.98 -12.93
N VAL A 344 -8.86 21.24 -13.85
CA VAL A 344 -8.67 21.46 -15.29
C VAL A 344 -9.52 22.65 -15.72
N PRO A 345 -8.93 23.71 -16.30
CA PRO A 345 -9.70 24.86 -16.78
C PRO A 345 -10.68 24.48 -17.88
N ALA A 346 -11.80 25.22 -17.97
CA ALA A 346 -12.80 24.99 -19.02
C ALA A 346 -12.17 25.09 -20.43
N GLY A 347 -12.51 24.14 -21.30
CA GLY A 347 -11.99 24.09 -22.67
C GLY A 347 -10.60 23.47 -22.84
N VAL A 348 -9.94 23.09 -21.74
CA VAL A 348 -8.62 22.41 -21.78
C VAL A 348 -8.81 20.90 -21.71
N ASP A 349 -8.18 20.16 -22.62
CA ASP A 349 -8.07 18.71 -22.52
C ASP A 349 -6.95 18.36 -21.54
N TRP A 350 -7.32 17.69 -20.46
CA TRP A 350 -6.39 17.29 -19.40
C TRP A 350 -5.27 16.37 -19.91
N LYS A 351 -5.62 15.48 -20.87
CA LYS A 351 -4.69 14.47 -21.40
C LYS A 351 -3.63 15.11 -22.28
N GLU A 352 -3.99 16.03 -23.16
CA GLU A 352 -3.04 16.74 -23.99
C GLU A 352 -2.01 17.53 -23.16
N VAL A 353 -2.44 18.12 -22.03
CA VAL A 353 -1.53 18.78 -21.09
C VAL A 353 -0.60 17.76 -20.44
N ALA A 354 -1.11 16.62 -20.00
CA ALA A 354 -0.27 15.57 -19.42
C ALA A 354 0.72 14.98 -20.44
N ASP A 355 0.32 14.84 -21.71
CA ASP A 355 1.17 14.37 -22.80
C ASP A 355 2.30 15.39 -23.11
N ASP A 356 2.02 16.70 -23.04
CA ASP A 356 3.06 17.75 -23.19
C ASP A 356 4.12 17.64 -22.06
N LEU A 357 3.70 17.44 -20.80
CA LEU A 357 4.65 17.25 -19.70
C LEU A 357 5.43 15.94 -19.86
N MET A 358 4.77 14.88 -20.30
CA MET A 358 5.41 13.59 -20.56
C MET A 358 6.48 13.68 -21.66
N ALA A 359 6.27 14.50 -22.69
CA ALA A 359 7.28 14.77 -23.72
C ALA A 359 8.55 15.43 -23.16
N GLU A 360 8.42 16.21 -22.08
CA GLU A 360 9.53 16.80 -21.31
C GLU A 360 10.08 15.83 -20.22
N GLY A 361 9.64 14.58 -20.21
CA GLY A 361 10.08 13.57 -19.26
C GLY A 361 9.42 13.65 -17.87
N VAL A 362 8.34 14.41 -17.72
CA VAL A 362 7.64 14.62 -16.45
C VAL A 362 6.24 13.99 -16.52
N GLU A 363 5.97 13.01 -15.65
CA GLU A 363 4.66 12.39 -15.52
C GLU A 363 3.79 13.16 -14.53
N ILE A 364 2.56 13.51 -14.92
CA ILE A 364 1.45 13.83 -14.03
C ILE A 364 0.27 12.93 -14.39
N ALA A 365 -0.72 12.77 -13.50
CA ALA A 365 -1.87 11.93 -13.81
C ALA A 365 -3.17 12.71 -13.81
N GLY A 366 -4.14 12.27 -14.63
CA GLY A 366 -5.51 12.76 -14.59
C GLY A 366 -6.28 12.28 -13.36
N GLY A 367 -7.53 12.72 -13.23
CA GLY A 367 -8.46 12.27 -12.20
C GLY A 367 -8.75 10.77 -12.28
N LEU A 368 -9.41 10.23 -11.25
CA LEU A 368 -9.78 8.83 -11.14
C LEU A 368 -11.24 8.72 -10.69
N GLY A 369 -12.03 7.83 -11.30
CA GLY A 369 -13.45 7.69 -11.02
C GLY A 369 -14.22 8.98 -11.33
N PRO A 370 -14.96 9.57 -10.39
CA PRO A 370 -15.78 10.78 -10.62
C PRO A 370 -14.99 12.04 -11.02
N THR A 371 -13.68 12.04 -10.81
CA THR A 371 -12.78 13.17 -11.10
C THR A 371 -12.08 13.08 -12.46
N VAL A 372 -12.32 12.02 -13.24
CA VAL A 372 -11.76 11.84 -14.60
C VAL A 372 -12.13 13.05 -15.47
N GLY A 373 -11.12 13.63 -16.14
CA GLY A 373 -11.28 14.80 -16.99
C GLY A 373 -11.39 16.14 -16.26
N LYS A 374 -11.55 16.14 -14.94
CA LYS A 374 -11.80 17.35 -14.14
C LYS A 374 -10.58 17.88 -13.42
N ILE A 375 -9.61 17.03 -13.16
CA ILE A 375 -8.40 17.37 -12.38
C ILE A 375 -7.15 16.74 -12.94
N TRP A 376 -6.01 17.35 -12.63
CA TRP A 376 -4.71 16.69 -12.60
C TRP A 376 -4.35 16.35 -11.16
N ARG A 377 -3.57 15.27 -10.98
CA ARG A 377 -3.01 14.86 -9.70
C ARG A 377 -1.49 14.96 -9.79
N ILE A 378 -0.91 15.73 -8.88
CA ILE A 378 0.53 15.99 -8.79
C ILE A 378 1.02 15.43 -7.45
N GLY A 379 1.71 14.30 -7.50
CA GLY A 379 2.29 13.64 -6.33
C GLY A 379 3.72 14.12 -6.06
N THR A 380 3.91 14.72 -4.91
CA THR A 380 5.23 15.17 -4.42
C THR A 380 5.74 14.24 -3.32
N PHE A 381 5.72 12.94 -3.60
CA PHE A 381 6.07 11.91 -2.63
C PHE A 381 7.58 11.83 -2.39
N GLY A 382 7.98 11.92 -1.12
CA GLY A 382 9.35 11.70 -0.67
C GLY A 382 10.38 12.58 -1.40
N LEU A 383 11.21 11.98 -2.25
CA LEU A 383 12.26 12.69 -3.03
C LEU A 383 11.71 13.68 -4.06
N ASN A 384 10.44 13.59 -4.44
CA ASN A 384 9.81 14.56 -5.34
C ASN A 384 9.23 15.77 -4.57
N SER A 385 9.23 15.72 -3.23
CA SER A 385 8.99 16.87 -2.38
C SER A 385 10.28 17.70 -2.28
N ASP A 386 10.67 18.29 -3.40
CA ASP A 386 11.86 19.10 -3.61
C ASP A 386 11.49 20.41 -4.31
N LYS A 387 11.99 21.53 -3.81
CA LYS A 387 11.64 22.87 -4.30
C LYS A 387 11.89 23.03 -5.81
N THR A 388 13.07 22.64 -6.28
CA THR A 388 13.47 22.81 -7.69
C THR A 388 12.59 21.97 -8.63
N LYS A 389 12.32 20.72 -8.24
CA LYS A 389 11.45 19.83 -9.01
C LYS A 389 10.01 20.35 -9.04
N ILE A 390 9.52 20.89 -7.92
CA ILE A 390 8.17 21.48 -7.83
C ILE A 390 8.05 22.71 -8.73
N GLU A 391 9.01 23.63 -8.68
CA GLU A 391 9.06 24.79 -9.55
C GLU A 391 9.05 24.37 -11.03
N GLN A 392 9.81 23.34 -11.39
CA GLN A 392 9.84 22.77 -12.74
C GLN A 392 8.48 22.25 -13.16
N VAL A 393 7.86 21.32 -12.39
CA VAL A 393 6.60 20.66 -12.79
C VAL A 393 5.46 21.68 -12.89
N ILE A 394 5.36 22.65 -11.97
CA ILE A 394 4.29 23.66 -12.04
C ILE A 394 4.53 24.63 -13.20
N SER A 395 5.79 25.02 -13.49
CA SER A 395 6.11 25.83 -14.68
C SER A 395 5.72 25.12 -15.99
N LEU A 396 6.02 23.83 -16.11
CA LEU A 396 5.62 23.01 -17.27
C LEU A 396 4.09 22.94 -17.41
N LEU A 397 3.40 22.67 -16.31
CA LEU A 397 1.93 22.65 -16.28
C LEU A 397 1.32 23.97 -16.74
N ALA A 398 1.80 25.09 -16.16
CA ALA A 398 1.30 26.41 -16.50
C ALA A 398 1.56 26.77 -17.98
N ARG A 399 2.74 26.44 -18.51
CA ARG A 399 3.06 26.63 -19.94
C ARG A 399 2.16 25.82 -20.85
N ALA A 400 1.93 24.55 -20.52
CA ALA A 400 1.07 23.68 -21.32
C ALA A 400 -0.41 24.12 -21.31
N VAL A 401 -0.90 24.64 -20.17
CA VAL A 401 -2.25 25.21 -20.06
C VAL A 401 -2.37 26.51 -20.83
N LYS A 402 -1.44 27.45 -20.67
CA LYS A 402 -1.44 28.75 -21.40
C LYS A 402 -1.48 28.56 -22.92
N LYS A 403 -0.73 27.59 -23.44
CA LYS A 403 -0.72 27.24 -24.88
C LYS A 403 -2.13 26.91 -25.41
N ARG A 404 -3.04 26.43 -24.55
CA ARG A 404 -4.40 25.98 -24.94
C ARG A 404 -5.50 26.97 -24.60
N CYS A 405 -5.27 27.83 -23.63
CA CYS A 405 -6.23 28.89 -23.28
C CYS A 405 -6.15 30.14 -24.17
N ASN A 406 -5.23 30.22 -25.16
CA ASN A 406 -4.96 31.44 -25.96
C ASN A 406 -4.68 32.67 -25.09
N LEU A 407 -4.07 32.50 -23.91
CA LEU A 407 -3.69 33.56 -22.95
C LEU A 407 -2.23 33.94 -23.11
#